data_7b8508a66f505ae528ac4e1937c6f94f
#
_entry.id   7b8508a66f505ae528ac4e1937c6f94f
#
_cell.length_a   1.000
_cell.length_b   1.000
_cell.length_c   1.000
_cell.angle_alpha   90.00
_cell.angle_beta   90.00
_cell.angle_gamma   90.00
#
_symmetry.space_group_name_H-M   'P 1'
#
loop_
_entity.id
_entity.type
_entity.pdbx_description
1 polymer ?
#
loop_
_entity_poly.entity_id
_entity_poly.type
_entity_poly.pdbx_seq_one_letter_code
_entity_poly.pdbx_strand_id
1 'polypeptide(L)'
;MFDKLEDIVLRLEEVLNQLSEPDVASDAERFRKLMKEQSDLTPIVETYKEYKQNKQNIEESLAMLEEENDEEMRELAKEELNESKQKVEELEKTLKILLLPKDPNDDKNVIVEIRAGAGGDEAALFAAEIYRMYVHYAEGRHWKVEMMECEEIGIGGMKSVTFMITGQGAYSVMKYESGVHRVQRVPETESGGRIHTSTISVAVMPEVDDDIDIKIEDKDIRIDVMRASGNGGQCVNTTDSAVRLTHYPTGIVVYSQTEKSQLQNKAKAFALLKAKLYDIEQQQRHDAEAEMRRSQIGTGDRSEKIRTYNFPQGRVTDHRINLTLYKLDKIMNGDIQEIIDACIAADQAAKLAKMNEN
;
A
#
# COMPACT_ATOMS: atom_id res chain seq x y z
N MET A 1 -5.95 4.36 26.17
CA MET A 1 -6.73 4.22 24.92
C MET A 1 -7.73 5.37 24.78
N PHE A 2 -8.58 5.61 25.76
CA PHE A 2 -9.63 6.66 25.68
C PHE A 2 -9.09 8.09 25.62
N ASP A 3 -7.98 8.41 26.30
CA ASP A 3 -7.33 9.72 26.20
C ASP A 3 -6.91 10.05 24.76
N LYS A 4 -6.40 9.05 24.03
CA LYS A 4 -6.03 9.20 22.61
C LYS A 4 -7.25 9.44 21.71
N LEU A 5 -8.44 8.93 22.07
CA LEU A 5 -9.66 9.15 21.28
C LEU A 5 -10.19 10.57 21.46
N GLU A 6 -10.04 11.16 22.63
CA GLU A 6 -10.37 12.60 22.83
C GLU A 6 -9.44 13.49 22.01
N ASP A 7 -8.14 13.19 21.98
CA ASP A 7 -7.18 13.93 21.15
C ASP A 7 -7.55 13.84 19.66
N ILE A 8 -8.05 12.68 19.20
CA ILE A 8 -8.52 12.48 17.83
C ILE A 8 -9.76 13.32 17.52
N VAL A 9 -10.70 13.44 18.47
CA VAL A 9 -11.89 14.29 18.31
C VAL A 9 -11.48 15.75 18.14
N LEU A 10 -10.59 16.25 19.01
CA LEU A 10 -10.05 17.61 18.92
C LEU A 10 -9.31 17.83 17.59
N ARG A 11 -8.53 16.86 17.17
CA ARG A 11 -7.80 16.94 15.90
C ARG A 11 -8.73 17.02 14.68
N LEU A 12 -9.83 16.25 14.69
CA LEU A 12 -10.84 16.35 13.62
C LEU A 12 -11.48 17.74 13.57
N GLU A 13 -11.79 18.34 14.74
CA GLU A 13 -12.33 19.70 14.81
C GLU A 13 -11.33 20.73 14.26
N GLU A 14 -10.05 20.60 14.58
CA GLU A 14 -9.00 21.45 14.01
C GLU A 14 -8.90 21.31 12.50
N VAL A 15 -8.94 20.08 11.96
CA VAL A 15 -8.89 19.81 10.52
C VAL A 15 -10.10 20.42 9.81
N LEU A 16 -11.30 20.30 10.38
CA LEU A 16 -12.51 20.91 9.83
C LEU A 16 -12.44 22.45 9.83
N ASN A 17 -11.89 23.05 10.89
CA ASN A 17 -11.67 24.47 10.97
C ASN A 17 -10.66 24.94 9.89
N GLN A 18 -9.53 24.23 9.75
CA GLN A 18 -8.54 24.55 8.73
C GLN A 18 -9.09 24.41 7.31
N LEU A 19 -9.92 23.39 7.03
CA LEU A 19 -10.59 23.23 5.74
C LEU A 19 -11.55 24.38 5.40
N SER A 20 -12.05 25.07 6.41
CA SER A 20 -12.94 26.23 6.27
C SER A 20 -12.18 27.53 5.98
N GLU A 21 -10.84 27.54 6.08
CA GLU A 21 -10.01 28.71 5.82
C GLU A 21 -9.89 28.98 4.31
N PRO A 22 -10.10 30.23 3.84
CA PRO A 22 -10.02 30.56 2.42
C PRO A 22 -8.65 30.25 1.79
N ASP A 23 -7.58 30.39 2.57
CA ASP A 23 -6.20 30.16 2.11
C ASP A 23 -5.91 28.69 1.78
N VAL A 24 -6.55 27.77 2.46
CA VAL A 24 -6.40 26.33 2.21
C VAL A 24 -7.02 25.92 0.88
N ALA A 25 -8.11 26.57 0.47
CA ALA A 25 -8.75 26.30 -0.82
C ALA A 25 -7.85 26.70 -2.03
N SER A 26 -6.89 27.60 -1.82
CA SER A 26 -5.93 28.01 -2.84
C SER A 26 -4.70 27.10 -2.96
N ASP A 27 -4.41 26.29 -1.92
CA ASP A 27 -3.31 25.33 -1.87
C ASP A 27 -3.83 23.89 -2.04
N ALA A 28 -3.79 23.40 -3.29
CA ALA A 28 -4.33 22.10 -3.65
C ALA A 28 -3.64 20.93 -2.91
N GLU A 29 -2.36 21.03 -2.57
CA GLU A 29 -1.63 19.99 -1.86
C GLU A 29 -2.03 19.93 -0.38
N ARG A 30 -2.09 21.11 0.27
CA ARG A 30 -2.53 21.24 1.66
C ARG A 30 -4.00 20.82 1.81
N PHE A 31 -4.87 21.24 0.89
CA PHE A 31 -6.28 20.84 0.86
C PHE A 31 -6.44 19.32 0.75
N ARG A 32 -5.70 18.67 -0.16
CA ARG A 32 -5.77 17.21 -0.34
C ARG A 32 -5.30 16.46 0.90
N LYS A 33 -4.25 16.93 1.58
CA LYS A 33 -3.76 16.32 2.83
C LYS A 33 -4.80 16.42 3.95
N LEU A 34 -5.41 17.59 4.13
CA LEU A 34 -6.44 17.80 5.15
C LEU A 34 -7.71 17.00 4.86
N MET A 35 -8.15 16.92 3.60
CA MET A 35 -9.29 16.08 3.21
C MET A 35 -9.04 14.59 3.46
N LYS A 36 -7.82 14.12 3.21
CA LYS A 36 -7.44 12.75 3.54
C LYS A 36 -7.47 12.51 5.05
N GLU A 37 -6.88 13.42 5.83
CA GLU A 37 -6.88 13.34 7.29
C GLU A 37 -8.32 13.35 7.85
N GLN A 38 -9.19 14.21 7.34
CA GLN A 38 -10.62 14.22 7.68
C GLN A 38 -11.28 12.86 7.40
N SER A 39 -11.08 12.32 6.19
CA SER A 39 -11.63 11.03 5.79
C SER A 39 -11.16 9.87 6.70
N ASP A 40 -9.92 9.93 7.19
CA ASP A 40 -9.36 8.93 8.08
C ASP A 40 -9.87 9.04 9.52
N LEU A 41 -10.07 10.27 10.03
CA LEU A 41 -10.50 10.53 11.42
C LEU A 41 -12.01 10.42 11.61
N THR A 42 -12.83 10.77 10.59
CA THR A 42 -14.30 10.80 10.68
C THR A 42 -14.88 9.48 11.20
N PRO A 43 -14.56 8.28 10.62
CA PRO A 43 -15.15 7.03 11.09
C PRO A 43 -14.76 6.69 12.54
N ILE A 44 -13.56 7.08 12.99
CA ILE A 44 -13.10 6.89 14.37
C ILE A 44 -13.95 7.73 15.33
N VAL A 45 -14.14 9.01 14.98
CA VAL A 45 -14.90 9.96 15.84
C VAL A 45 -16.38 9.60 15.87
N GLU A 46 -16.99 9.20 14.75
CA GLU A 46 -18.38 8.77 14.70
C GLU A 46 -18.60 7.53 15.58
N THR A 47 -17.77 6.51 15.41
CA THR A 47 -17.85 5.29 16.24
C THR A 47 -17.62 5.59 17.73
N TYR A 48 -16.72 6.53 18.04
CA TYR A 48 -16.47 6.93 19.43
C TYR A 48 -17.62 7.72 20.04
N LYS A 49 -18.29 8.58 19.27
CA LYS A 49 -19.50 9.28 19.71
C LYS A 49 -20.63 8.29 20.02
N GLU A 50 -20.82 7.29 19.14
CA GLU A 50 -21.80 6.24 19.34
C GLU A 50 -21.47 5.39 20.59
N TYR A 51 -20.20 5.07 20.81
CA TYR A 51 -19.73 4.40 22.02
C TYR A 51 -20.04 5.20 23.29
N LYS A 52 -19.75 6.50 23.31
CA LYS A 52 -20.09 7.38 24.45
C LYS A 52 -21.59 7.41 24.72
N GLN A 53 -22.41 7.51 23.67
CA GLN A 53 -23.86 7.54 23.81
C GLN A 53 -24.37 6.23 24.42
N ASN A 54 -23.91 5.08 23.94
CA ASN A 54 -24.33 3.79 24.51
C ASN A 54 -23.84 3.60 25.95
N LYS A 55 -22.66 4.13 26.30
CA LYS A 55 -22.22 4.16 27.71
C LYS A 55 -23.13 4.99 28.61
N GLN A 56 -23.52 6.15 28.11
CA GLN A 56 -24.49 7.02 28.85
C GLN A 56 -25.84 6.33 28.99
N ASN A 57 -26.33 5.67 27.92
CA ASN A 57 -27.57 4.89 27.98
C ASN A 57 -27.49 3.77 29.04
N ILE A 58 -26.35 3.11 29.19
CA ILE A 58 -26.12 2.10 30.24
C ILE A 58 -26.26 2.73 31.64
N GLU A 59 -25.66 3.91 31.88
CA GLU A 59 -25.71 4.60 33.15
C GLU A 59 -27.14 5.05 33.45
N GLU A 60 -27.86 5.60 32.48
CA GLU A 60 -29.25 6.03 32.57
C GLU A 60 -30.19 4.85 32.85
N SER A 61 -30.04 3.73 32.13
CA SER A 61 -30.84 2.51 32.35
C SER A 61 -30.58 1.89 33.71
N LEU A 62 -29.35 1.94 34.23
CA LEU A 62 -29.01 1.47 35.58
C LEU A 62 -29.66 2.35 36.65
N ALA A 63 -29.59 3.69 36.49
CA ALA A 63 -30.26 4.63 37.41
C ALA A 63 -31.77 4.43 37.41
N MET A 64 -32.37 4.23 36.23
CA MET A 64 -33.81 3.94 36.11
C MET A 64 -34.20 2.63 36.80
N LEU A 65 -33.38 1.59 36.75
CA LEU A 65 -33.60 0.32 37.43
C LEU A 65 -33.54 0.44 38.95
N GLU A 66 -32.80 1.43 39.50
CA GLU A 66 -32.69 1.68 40.94
C GLU A 66 -33.87 2.54 41.47
N GLU A 67 -34.34 3.51 40.69
CA GLU A 67 -35.32 4.50 41.11
C GLU A 67 -36.77 4.10 40.78
N GLU A 68 -36.99 3.34 39.71
CA GLU A 68 -38.32 3.02 39.18
C GLU A 68 -38.92 1.76 39.85
N ASN A 69 -40.21 1.85 40.25
CA ASN A 69 -40.97 0.76 40.88
C ASN A 69 -41.96 0.06 39.90
N ASP A 70 -42.20 0.66 38.73
CA ASP A 70 -43.08 0.10 37.72
C ASP A 70 -42.38 -1.06 36.98
N GLU A 71 -43.04 -2.22 36.96
CA GLU A 71 -42.49 -3.48 36.42
C GLU A 71 -42.31 -3.42 34.91
N GLU A 72 -43.20 -2.76 34.16
CA GLU A 72 -43.07 -2.56 32.70
C GLU A 72 -41.91 -1.65 32.37
N MET A 73 -41.73 -0.55 33.08
CA MET A 73 -40.60 0.36 32.88
C MET A 73 -39.27 -0.29 33.23
N ARG A 74 -39.23 -1.13 34.25
CA ARG A 74 -38.05 -1.91 34.63
C ARG A 74 -37.68 -2.98 33.57
N GLU A 75 -38.66 -3.61 32.92
CA GLU A 75 -38.38 -4.54 31.81
C GLU A 75 -37.79 -3.80 30.61
N LEU A 76 -38.35 -2.68 30.21
CA LEU A 76 -37.82 -1.85 29.14
C LEU A 76 -36.38 -1.38 29.44
N ALA A 77 -36.12 -0.91 30.67
CA ALA A 77 -34.76 -0.51 31.06
C ALA A 77 -33.75 -1.69 31.03
N LYS A 78 -34.19 -2.90 31.35
CA LYS A 78 -33.34 -4.11 31.23
C LYS A 78 -33.04 -4.47 29.78
N GLU A 79 -34.01 -4.39 28.88
CA GLU A 79 -33.81 -4.63 27.45
C GLU A 79 -32.84 -3.62 26.87
N GLU A 80 -33.04 -2.32 27.12
CA GLU A 80 -32.17 -1.24 26.69
C GLU A 80 -30.73 -1.38 27.23
N LEU A 81 -30.60 -1.76 28.52
CA LEU A 81 -29.34 -2.03 29.16
C LEU A 81 -28.58 -3.17 28.47
N ASN A 82 -29.26 -4.27 28.12
CA ASN A 82 -28.64 -5.41 27.44
C ASN A 82 -28.23 -5.05 26.02
N GLU A 83 -29.08 -4.35 25.30
CA GLU A 83 -28.79 -3.90 23.93
C GLU A 83 -27.59 -2.94 23.90
N SER A 84 -27.59 -1.95 24.80
CA SER A 84 -26.48 -0.99 24.91
C SER A 84 -25.17 -1.65 25.32
N LYS A 85 -25.17 -2.66 26.19
CA LYS A 85 -23.98 -3.44 26.56
C LYS A 85 -23.40 -4.20 25.36
N GLN A 86 -24.26 -4.86 24.59
CA GLN A 86 -23.81 -5.55 23.38
C GLN A 86 -23.20 -4.59 22.35
N LYS A 87 -23.86 -3.45 22.12
CA LYS A 87 -23.34 -2.41 21.22
C LYS A 87 -22.00 -1.86 21.71
N VAL A 88 -21.83 -1.62 23.00
CA VAL A 88 -20.57 -1.16 23.58
C VAL A 88 -19.43 -2.15 23.30
N GLU A 89 -19.66 -3.45 23.48
CA GLU A 89 -18.65 -4.47 23.18
C GLU A 89 -18.28 -4.55 21.69
N GLU A 90 -19.26 -4.39 20.80
CA GLU A 90 -19.03 -4.35 19.34
C GLU A 90 -18.27 -3.08 18.92
N LEU A 91 -18.67 -1.92 19.47
CA LEU A 91 -18.03 -0.64 19.20
C LEU A 91 -16.59 -0.60 19.73
N GLU A 92 -16.32 -1.22 20.90
CA GLU A 92 -14.93 -1.34 21.40
C GLU A 92 -14.04 -2.16 20.47
N LYS A 93 -14.56 -3.25 19.91
CA LYS A 93 -13.83 -4.04 18.92
C LYS A 93 -13.57 -3.23 17.65
N THR A 94 -14.59 -2.53 17.17
CA THR A 94 -14.49 -1.68 15.97
C THR A 94 -13.49 -0.54 16.18
N LEU A 95 -13.54 0.15 17.32
CA LEU A 95 -12.59 1.21 17.67
C LEU A 95 -11.15 0.70 17.74
N LYS A 96 -10.93 -0.49 18.31
CA LYS A 96 -9.59 -1.11 18.33
C LYS A 96 -9.06 -1.35 16.91
N ILE A 97 -9.92 -1.78 15.98
CA ILE A 97 -9.56 -2.00 14.58
C ILE A 97 -9.27 -0.67 13.87
N LEU A 98 -10.12 0.33 14.08
CA LEU A 98 -9.96 1.66 13.45
C LEU A 98 -8.71 2.40 13.93
N LEU A 99 -8.24 2.12 15.15
CA LEU A 99 -7.01 2.69 15.72
C LEU A 99 -5.74 1.97 15.27
N LEU A 100 -5.84 0.85 14.53
CA LEU A 100 -4.67 0.19 13.96
C LEU A 100 -3.97 1.12 12.97
N PRO A 101 -2.64 1.15 12.96
CA PRO A 101 -1.90 1.95 11.98
C PRO A 101 -2.26 1.47 10.57
N LYS A 102 -2.83 2.38 9.77
CA LYS A 102 -3.09 2.16 8.35
C LYS A 102 -1.78 2.20 7.57
N ASP A 103 -1.66 1.36 6.56
CA ASP A 103 -0.56 1.46 5.61
C ASP A 103 -0.78 2.72 4.74
N PRO A 104 0.19 3.63 4.63
CA PRO A 104 0.05 4.84 3.82
C PRO A 104 -0.20 4.55 2.33
N ASN A 105 0.08 3.32 1.89
CA ASN A 105 -0.13 2.89 0.51
C ASN A 105 -1.52 2.28 0.27
N ASP A 106 -2.34 2.06 1.31
CA ASP A 106 -3.62 1.36 1.18
C ASP A 106 -4.60 2.02 0.18
N ASP A 107 -4.53 3.35 0.01
CA ASP A 107 -5.37 4.10 -0.94
C ASP A 107 -4.84 4.14 -2.38
N LYS A 108 -3.62 3.63 -2.60
CA LYS A 108 -2.96 3.68 -3.91
C LYS A 108 -3.51 2.64 -4.87
N ASN A 109 -3.31 2.90 -6.16
CA ASN A 109 -3.42 1.89 -7.19
C ASN A 109 -2.32 0.84 -6.99
N VAL A 110 -2.48 -0.30 -7.64
CA VAL A 110 -1.57 -1.43 -7.44
C VAL A 110 -1.02 -1.94 -8.76
N ILE A 111 0.27 -2.24 -8.75
CA ILE A 111 0.95 -2.93 -9.84
C ILE A 111 1.14 -4.38 -9.38
N VAL A 112 0.62 -5.31 -10.19
CA VAL A 112 0.73 -6.74 -9.94
C VAL A 112 1.63 -7.36 -11.00
N GLU A 113 2.63 -8.10 -10.56
CA GLU A 113 3.54 -8.85 -11.42
C GLU A 113 3.41 -10.33 -11.12
N ILE A 114 3.09 -11.14 -12.14
CA ILE A 114 3.01 -12.60 -12.04
C ILE A 114 4.12 -13.18 -12.89
N ARG A 115 4.92 -14.08 -12.31
CA ARG A 115 5.97 -14.82 -13.02
C ARG A 115 5.79 -16.30 -12.85
N ALA A 116 5.94 -17.04 -13.94
CA ALA A 116 6.04 -18.50 -13.91
C ALA A 116 7.28 -18.93 -13.12
N GLY A 117 7.09 -19.84 -12.18
CA GLY A 117 8.14 -20.43 -11.36
C GLY A 117 8.49 -21.83 -11.79
N ALA A 118 8.55 -22.77 -10.84
CA ALA A 118 8.84 -24.17 -11.12
C ALA A 118 7.66 -24.86 -11.82
N GLY A 119 7.87 -25.46 -12.98
CA GLY A 119 6.83 -26.21 -13.70
C GLY A 119 6.80 -26.01 -15.22
N GLY A 120 7.70 -25.16 -15.76
CA GLY A 120 7.80 -24.92 -17.20
C GLY A 120 6.50 -24.34 -17.78
N ASP A 121 6.04 -24.89 -18.90
CA ASP A 121 4.85 -24.44 -19.62
C ASP A 121 3.57 -24.47 -18.76
N GLU A 122 3.45 -25.45 -17.87
CA GLU A 122 2.31 -25.54 -16.95
C GLU A 122 2.26 -24.36 -15.96
N ALA A 123 3.41 -23.91 -15.48
CA ALA A 123 3.48 -22.71 -14.63
C ALA A 123 3.06 -21.46 -15.41
N ALA A 124 3.42 -21.37 -16.70
CA ALA A 124 3.02 -20.25 -17.54
C ALA A 124 1.51 -20.27 -17.88
N LEU A 125 0.91 -21.43 -18.10
CA LEU A 125 -0.54 -21.59 -18.25
C LEU A 125 -1.27 -21.17 -16.96
N PHE A 126 -0.77 -21.61 -15.81
CA PHE A 126 -1.34 -21.24 -14.53
C PHE A 126 -1.19 -19.73 -14.25
N ALA A 127 -0.10 -19.10 -14.65
CA ALA A 127 0.06 -17.65 -14.53
C ALA A 127 -1.01 -16.89 -15.33
N ALA A 128 -1.33 -17.35 -16.55
CA ALA A 128 -2.41 -16.78 -17.36
C ALA A 128 -3.81 -16.95 -16.72
N GLU A 129 -4.04 -18.07 -16.05
CA GLU A 129 -5.29 -18.32 -15.33
C GLU A 129 -5.43 -17.42 -14.09
N ILE A 130 -4.37 -17.26 -13.31
CA ILE A 130 -4.36 -16.36 -12.13
C ILE A 130 -4.49 -14.90 -12.58
N TYR A 131 -3.85 -14.48 -13.67
CA TYR A 131 -4.09 -13.15 -14.25
C TYR A 131 -5.58 -12.95 -14.57
N ARG A 132 -6.21 -13.90 -15.23
CA ARG A 132 -7.64 -13.86 -15.57
C ARG A 132 -8.53 -13.81 -14.32
N MET A 133 -8.19 -14.57 -13.30
CA MET A 133 -8.87 -14.55 -12.00
C MET A 133 -8.85 -13.15 -11.38
N TYR A 134 -7.69 -12.47 -11.39
CA TYR A 134 -7.57 -11.10 -10.87
C TYR A 134 -8.32 -10.08 -11.74
N VAL A 135 -8.33 -10.24 -13.06
CA VAL A 135 -9.13 -9.38 -13.94
C VAL A 135 -10.62 -9.49 -13.60
N HIS A 136 -11.17 -10.70 -13.48
CA HIS A 136 -12.56 -10.89 -13.09
C HIS A 136 -12.90 -10.34 -11.70
N TYR A 137 -11.99 -10.50 -10.75
CA TYR A 137 -12.16 -9.91 -9.43
C TYR A 137 -12.20 -8.38 -9.47
N ALA A 138 -11.28 -7.76 -10.22
CA ALA A 138 -11.22 -6.32 -10.39
C ALA A 138 -12.47 -5.76 -11.12
N GLU A 139 -12.94 -6.45 -12.16
CA GLU A 139 -14.19 -6.11 -12.87
C GLU A 139 -15.40 -6.15 -11.93
N GLY A 140 -15.50 -7.16 -11.08
CA GLY A 140 -16.56 -7.27 -10.08
C GLY A 140 -16.57 -6.12 -9.05
N ARG A 141 -15.43 -5.45 -8.88
CA ARG A 141 -15.26 -4.27 -8.02
C ARG A 141 -15.30 -2.93 -8.78
N HIS A 142 -15.57 -2.98 -10.09
CA HIS A 142 -15.52 -1.81 -10.97
C HIS A 142 -14.14 -1.12 -11.00
N TRP A 143 -13.06 -1.88 -10.80
CA TRP A 143 -11.71 -1.42 -10.95
C TRP A 143 -11.24 -1.59 -12.40
N LYS A 144 -10.42 -0.65 -12.87
CA LYS A 144 -9.82 -0.72 -14.20
C LYS A 144 -8.55 -1.56 -14.14
N VAL A 145 -8.40 -2.50 -15.09
CA VAL A 145 -7.16 -3.26 -15.27
C VAL A 145 -6.50 -2.83 -16.57
N GLU A 146 -5.21 -2.55 -16.51
CA GLU A 146 -4.41 -2.16 -17.66
C GLU A 146 -3.14 -3.01 -17.70
N MET A 147 -2.95 -3.78 -18.79
CA MET A 147 -1.77 -4.58 -19.01
C MET A 147 -0.59 -3.67 -19.38
N MET A 148 0.52 -3.76 -18.65
CA MET A 148 1.73 -2.98 -18.88
C MET A 148 2.74 -3.77 -19.72
N GLU A 149 2.98 -5.04 -19.35
CA GLU A 149 3.94 -5.90 -20.00
C GLU A 149 3.47 -7.36 -19.94
N CYS A 150 3.72 -8.12 -21.02
CA CYS A 150 3.40 -9.54 -21.06
C CYS A 150 4.40 -10.29 -21.92
N GLU A 151 4.97 -11.36 -21.38
CA GLU A 151 5.79 -12.33 -22.12
C GLU A 151 4.97 -13.62 -22.30
N GLU A 152 4.32 -13.75 -23.45
CA GLU A 152 3.49 -14.91 -23.79
C GLU A 152 4.33 -16.08 -24.32
N ILE A 153 3.85 -17.31 -24.07
CA ILE A 153 4.35 -18.51 -24.71
C ILE A 153 3.32 -19.04 -25.72
N GLY A 154 3.79 -19.73 -26.77
CA GLY A 154 2.96 -20.11 -27.95
C GLY A 154 1.72 -20.97 -27.69
N ILE A 155 1.49 -21.42 -26.42
CA ILE A 155 0.34 -22.24 -26.00
C ILE A 155 -0.69 -21.47 -25.18
N GLY A 156 -0.64 -20.14 -25.21
CA GLY A 156 -1.58 -19.28 -24.45
C GLY A 156 -1.22 -19.09 -22.98
N GLY A 157 -0.04 -19.53 -22.54
CA GLY A 157 0.49 -19.26 -21.22
C GLY A 157 1.29 -17.97 -21.18
N MET A 158 1.52 -17.42 -19.98
CA MET A 158 2.29 -16.22 -19.72
C MET A 158 3.50 -16.56 -18.86
N LYS A 159 4.71 -16.33 -19.39
CA LYS A 159 5.94 -16.51 -18.61
C LYS A 159 6.08 -15.41 -17.56
N SER A 160 5.74 -14.19 -17.95
CA SER A 160 5.58 -13.07 -17.05
C SER A 160 4.46 -12.14 -17.54
N VAL A 161 3.73 -11.54 -16.62
CA VAL A 161 2.74 -10.50 -16.90
C VAL A 161 2.77 -9.46 -15.79
N THR A 162 2.81 -8.19 -16.19
CA THR A 162 2.73 -7.04 -15.30
C THR A 162 1.52 -6.20 -15.71
N PHE A 163 0.68 -5.87 -14.76
CA PHE A 163 -0.52 -5.08 -15.00
C PHE A 163 -0.83 -4.18 -13.81
N MET A 164 -1.51 -3.07 -14.09
CA MET A 164 -1.97 -2.12 -13.11
C MET A 164 -3.46 -2.32 -12.85
N ILE A 165 -3.85 -2.28 -11.58
CA ILE A 165 -5.25 -2.21 -11.16
C ILE A 165 -5.48 -0.83 -10.55
N THR A 166 -6.35 -0.05 -11.19
CA THR A 166 -6.71 1.30 -10.77
C THR A 166 -8.08 1.28 -10.12
N GLY A 167 -8.13 1.62 -8.84
CA GLY A 167 -9.38 1.67 -8.08
C GLY A 167 -9.15 2.02 -6.62
N GLN A 168 -10.19 2.54 -5.99
CA GLN A 168 -10.11 2.94 -4.59
C GLN A 168 -9.80 1.73 -3.69
N GLY A 169 -8.73 1.83 -2.91
CA GLY A 169 -8.30 0.78 -1.99
C GLY A 169 -7.77 -0.49 -2.67
N ALA A 170 -7.39 -0.43 -3.95
CA ALA A 170 -6.92 -1.60 -4.68
C ALA A 170 -5.70 -2.25 -4.01
N TYR A 171 -4.73 -1.45 -3.58
CA TYR A 171 -3.55 -1.98 -2.89
C TYR A 171 -3.90 -2.61 -1.53
N SER A 172 -4.81 -2.02 -0.74
CA SER A 172 -5.20 -2.53 0.58
C SER A 172 -5.74 -3.97 0.54
N VAL A 173 -6.31 -4.35 -0.60
CA VAL A 173 -6.91 -5.66 -0.87
C VAL A 173 -5.90 -6.60 -1.51
N MET A 174 -5.26 -6.14 -2.60
CA MET A 174 -4.37 -6.99 -3.40
C MET A 174 -3.05 -7.32 -2.72
N LYS A 175 -2.58 -6.53 -1.74
CA LYS A 175 -1.36 -6.80 -0.99
C LYS A 175 -1.32 -8.20 -0.35
N TYR A 176 -2.48 -8.77 -0.03
CA TYR A 176 -2.59 -10.12 0.52
C TYR A 176 -2.44 -11.25 -0.51
N GLU A 177 -2.37 -10.92 -1.79
CA GLU A 177 -2.13 -11.87 -2.88
C GLU A 177 -0.64 -12.08 -3.18
N SER A 178 0.25 -11.28 -2.58
CA SER A 178 1.70 -11.39 -2.80
C SER A 178 2.28 -12.67 -2.20
N GLY A 179 3.11 -13.37 -2.98
CA GLY A 179 3.80 -14.59 -2.57
C GLY A 179 3.79 -15.68 -3.65
N VAL A 180 4.11 -16.90 -3.24
CA VAL A 180 4.17 -18.07 -4.14
C VAL A 180 2.83 -18.82 -4.13
N HIS A 181 2.21 -18.94 -5.31
CA HIS A 181 0.99 -19.71 -5.52
C HIS A 181 1.34 -21.06 -6.16
N ARG A 182 0.78 -22.13 -5.64
CA ARG A 182 1.05 -23.50 -6.06
C ARG A 182 -0.18 -24.14 -6.67
N VAL A 183 -0.04 -24.72 -7.85
CA VAL A 183 -1.11 -25.53 -8.48
C VAL A 183 -0.76 -27.01 -8.44
N GLN A 184 -1.77 -27.84 -8.21
CA GLN A 184 -1.72 -29.30 -8.30
C GLN A 184 -2.82 -29.75 -9.24
N ARG A 185 -2.45 -30.19 -10.44
CA ARG A 185 -3.35 -30.77 -11.43
C ARG A 185 -2.58 -31.65 -12.42
N VAL A 186 -3.31 -32.37 -13.25
CA VAL A 186 -2.74 -33.02 -14.44
C VAL A 186 -2.56 -31.90 -15.49
N PRO A 187 -1.34 -31.58 -15.94
CA PRO A 187 -1.12 -30.55 -16.95
C PRO A 187 -1.79 -30.93 -18.28
N GLU A 188 -2.25 -29.92 -19.03
CA GLU A 188 -2.73 -30.15 -20.40
C GLU A 188 -1.65 -30.70 -21.34
N THR A 189 -0.38 -30.47 -21.00
CA THR A 189 0.79 -30.96 -21.73
C THR A 189 1.23 -32.38 -21.34
N GLU A 190 0.57 -33.00 -20.34
CA GLU A 190 0.93 -34.32 -19.81
C GLU A 190 0.08 -35.44 -20.43
N SER A 191 0.70 -36.37 -21.15
CA SER A 191 0.00 -37.49 -21.78
C SER A 191 -0.23 -38.70 -20.82
N GLY A 192 0.49 -38.74 -19.70
CA GLY A 192 0.47 -39.89 -18.75
C GLY A 192 -0.52 -39.74 -17.59
N GLY A 193 -1.32 -38.68 -17.53
CA GLY A 193 -2.32 -38.44 -16.49
C GLY A 193 -1.73 -38.23 -15.09
N ARG A 194 -0.46 -37.89 -14.96
CA ARG A 194 0.23 -37.66 -13.66
C ARG A 194 -0.07 -36.27 -13.14
N ILE A 195 -0.38 -36.17 -11.84
CA ILE A 195 -0.53 -34.87 -11.17
C ILE A 195 0.82 -34.22 -11.01
N HIS A 196 0.98 -33.04 -11.59
CA HIS A 196 2.18 -32.22 -11.42
C HIS A 196 1.91 -31.11 -10.39
N THR A 197 2.99 -30.59 -9.85
CA THR A 197 2.97 -29.46 -8.93
C THR A 197 3.80 -28.35 -9.54
N SER A 198 3.13 -27.26 -9.92
CA SER A 198 3.77 -26.08 -10.51
C SER A 198 3.57 -24.87 -9.61
N THR A 199 4.42 -23.89 -9.75
CA THR A 199 4.36 -22.66 -8.95
C THR A 199 4.47 -21.42 -9.82
N ILE A 200 3.84 -20.35 -9.37
CA ILE A 200 4.03 -19.00 -9.85
C ILE A 200 4.36 -18.09 -8.66
N SER A 201 5.00 -17.00 -8.92
CA SER A 201 5.22 -15.93 -7.95
C SER A 201 4.37 -14.71 -8.32
N VAL A 202 3.73 -14.12 -7.33
CA VAL A 202 2.94 -12.90 -7.47
C VAL A 202 3.59 -11.83 -6.60
N ALA A 203 4.03 -10.73 -7.21
CA ALA A 203 4.48 -9.53 -6.52
C ALA A 203 3.39 -8.47 -6.62
N VAL A 204 3.12 -7.79 -5.52
CA VAL A 204 2.11 -6.74 -5.41
C VAL A 204 2.76 -5.48 -4.88
N MET A 205 2.82 -4.43 -5.68
CA MET A 205 3.49 -3.18 -5.38
C MET A 205 2.52 -2.01 -5.46
N PRO A 206 2.59 -1.03 -4.55
CA PRO A 206 1.81 0.19 -4.70
C PRO A 206 2.31 1.00 -5.89
N GLU A 207 1.41 1.70 -6.57
CA GLU A 207 1.79 2.70 -7.56
C GLU A 207 2.64 3.78 -6.90
N VAL A 208 3.78 4.10 -7.52
CA VAL A 208 4.68 5.15 -7.05
C VAL A 208 4.44 6.39 -7.92
N ASP A 209 4.25 7.54 -7.27
CA ASP A 209 4.19 8.82 -7.97
C ASP A 209 5.53 9.12 -8.64
N ASP A 210 5.52 9.35 -9.96
CA ASP A 210 6.72 9.63 -10.76
C ASP A 210 7.35 11.01 -10.47
N ASP A 211 6.69 11.86 -9.69
CA ASP A 211 7.17 13.20 -9.36
C ASP A 211 8.28 13.16 -8.30
N ILE A 212 9.52 13.07 -8.81
CA ILE A 212 10.71 13.33 -7.98
C ILE A 212 10.97 14.86 -8.03
N ASP A 213 10.39 15.59 -7.07
CA ASP A 213 10.72 17.01 -6.90
C ASP A 213 11.98 17.16 -6.03
N ILE A 214 13.11 17.36 -6.71
CA ILE A 214 14.38 17.61 -6.04
C ILE A 214 14.44 19.06 -5.62
N LYS A 215 14.18 19.30 -4.33
CA LYS A 215 14.40 20.61 -3.69
C LYS A 215 15.85 20.69 -3.21
N ILE A 216 16.61 21.60 -3.80
CA ILE A 216 17.98 21.86 -3.40
C ILE A 216 17.96 23.14 -2.55
N GLU A 217 18.28 23.01 -1.25
CA GLU A 217 18.34 24.15 -0.35
C GLU A 217 19.73 24.82 -0.42
N ASP A 218 19.79 26.13 -0.39
CA ASP A 218 21.06 26.89 -0.47
C ASP A 218 22.03 26.56 0.66
N LYS A 219 21.51 26.16 1.83
CA LYS A 219 22.34 25.72 2.98
C LYS A 219 23.09 24.42 2.74
N ASP A 220 22.60 23.58 1.83
CA ASP A 220 23.14 22.25 1.54
C ASP A 220 24.20 22.27 0.44
N ILE A 221 24.45 23.47 -0.13
CA ILE A 221 25.40 23.63 -1.24
C ILE A 221 26.54 24.57 -0.85
N ARG A 222 27.74 24.14 -1.13
CA ARG A 222 28.92 25.00 -1.17
C ARG A 222 29.25 25.36 -2.60
N ILE A 223 29.39 26.64 -2.88
CA ILE A 223 29.75 27.18 -4.19
C ILE A 223 31.18 27.70 -4.12
N ASP A 224 32.09 27.08 -4.85
CA ASP A 224 33.47 27.56 -5.02
C ASP A 224 33.64 28.09 -6.44
N VAL A 225 34.19 29.29 -6.54
CA VAL A 225 34.51 29.95 -7.82
C VAL A 225 36.02 29.89 -8.00
N MET A 226 36.47 29.52 -9.20
CA MET A 226 37.88 29.40 -9.53
C MET A 226 38.15 29.71 -10.99
N ARG A 227 39.44 29.85 -11.32
CA ARG A 227 39.84 30.01 -12.71
C ARG A 227 39.64 28.74 -13.50
N ALA A 228 39.22 28.89 -14.75
CA ALA A 228 39.10 27.76 -15.66
C ALA A 228 40.50 27.19 -15.98
N SER A 229 40.57 25.84 -16.03
CA SER A 229 41.82 25.14 -16.42
C SER A 229 41.74 24.74 -17.89
N GLY A 230 42.82 24.93 -18.64
CA GLY A 230 42.92 24.52 -20.05
C GLY A 230 43.73 25.47 -20.91
N ASN A 231 43.94 25.09 -22.17
CA ASN A 231 44.62 25.92 -23.15
C ASN A 231 43.72 27.11 -23.55
N GLY A 232 44.08 28.33 -23.14
CA GLY A 232 43.30 29.51 -23.42
C GLY A 232 44.08 30.80 -23.28
N GLY A 233 43.56 31.89 -23.85
CA GLY A 233 44.13 33.23 -23.80
C GLY A 233 43.83 33.96 -22.47
N GLN A 234 43.89 35.29 -22.46
CA GLN A 234 43.74 36.14 -21.24
C GLN A 234 42.44 35.87 -20.46
N CYS A 235 41.33 35.50 -21.11
CA CYS A 235 40.06 35.26 -20.43
C CYS A 235 40.09 34.01 -19.48
N VAL A 236 40.80 32.94 -19.86
CA VAL A 236 40.94 31.72 -19.06
C VAL A 236 41.88 31.92 -17.86
N ASN A 237 42.91 32.74 -18.03
CA ASN A 237 43.95 32.94 -17.02
C ASN A 237 43.66 34.04 -16.02
N THR A 238 42.74 34.98 -16.32
CA THR A 238 42.49 36.17 -15.47
C THR A 238 41.11 36.22 -14.85
N THR A 239 40.12 35.44 -15.38
CA THR A 239 38.74 35.53 -14.92
C THR A 239 38.33 34.25 -14.16
N ASP A 240 37.77 34.43 -12.96
CA ASP A 240 37.21 33.32 -12.17
C ASP A 240 35.83 32.91 -12.72
N SER A 241 35.85 32.21 -13.86
CA SER A 241 34.63 31.79 -14.56
C SER A 241 34.15 30.37 -14.24
N ALA A 242 35.04 29.51 -13.74
CA ALA A 242 34.70 28.14 -13.39
C ALA A 242 33.99 28.05 -12.03
N VAL A 243 32.99 27.20 -11.96
CA VAL A 243 32.16 27.00 -10.75
C VAL A 243 32.19 25.53 -10.35
N ARG A 244 32.46 25.29 -9.06
CA ARG A 244 32.36 23.98 -8.42
C ARG A 244 31.25 24.04 -7.36
N LEU A 245 30.30 23.13 -7.47
CA LEU A 245 29.26 22.93 -6.46
C LEU A 245 29.56 21.65 -5.68
N THR A 246 29.49 21.74 -4.37
CA THR A 246 29.58 20.58 -3.48
C THR A 246 28.28 20.48 -2.70
N HIS A 247 27.55 19.38 -2.86
CA HIS A 247 26.33 19.11 -2.12
C HIS A 247 26.69 18.35 -0.84
N TYR A 248 26.49 18.96 0.32
CA TYR A 248 26.93 18.41 1.61
C TYR A 248 26.26 17.08 1.97
N PRO A 249 24.91 16.90 1.83
CA PRO A 249 24.27 15.67 2.27
C PRO A 249 24.72 14.42 1.49
N THR A 250 24.98 14.56 0.18
CA THR A 250 25.37 13.43 -0.67
C THR A 250 26.86 13.39 -0.98
N GLY A 251 27.60 14.44 -0.67
CA GLY A 251 29.03 14.55 -1.01
C GLY A 251 29.31 14.72 -2.51
N ILE A 252 28.28 14.92 -3.32
CA ILE A 252 28.44 15.07 -4.78
C ILE A 252 29.14 16.39 -5.09
N VAL A 253 30.16 16.30 -5.93
CA VAL A 253 30.86 17.47 -6.48
C VAL A 253 30.60 17.55 -7.97
N VAL A 254 30.16 18.74 -8.39
CA VAL A 254 29.92 19.11 -9.81
C VAL A 254 30.81 20.27 -10.17
N TYR A 255 31.38 20.21 -11.35
CA TYR A 255 32.26 21.24 -11.87
C TYR A 255 31.80 21.67 -13.27
N SER A 256 31.73 22.99 -13.50
CA SER A 256 31.41 23.57 -14.81
C SER A 256 32.36 24.73 -15.15
N GLN A 257 32.99 24.63 -16.34
CA GLN A 257 33.91 25.64 -16.87
C GLN A 257 33.74 25.85 -18.38
N THR A 258 32.64 25.37 -18.97
CA THR A 258 32.44 25.38 -20.43
C THR A 258 32.11 26.72 -21.00
N GLU A 259 31.57 27.64 -20.19
CA GLU A 259 31.15 28.96 -20.62
C GLU A 259 32.14 30.04 -20.18
N LYS A 260 32.12 31.17 -20.87
CA LYS A 260 32.93 32.32 -20.53
C LYS A 260 32.37 33.12 -19.33
N SER A 261 31.09 32.91 -19.02
CA SER A 261 30.37 33.59 -17.94
C SER A 261 30.25 32.70 -16.72
N GLN A 262 30.66 33.20 -15.56
CA GLN A 262 30.49 32.58 -14.27
C GLN A 262 29.01 32.23 -13.99
N LEU A 263 28.08 33.15 -14.33
CA LEU A 263 26.66 32.94 -14.10
C LEU A 263 26.11 31.75 -14.90
N GLN A 264 26.55 31.63 -16.17
CA GLN A 264 26.18 30.48 -17.03
C GLN A 264 26.77 29.17 -16.53
N ASN A 265 28.03 29.17 -16.07
CA ASN A 265 28.64 27.99 -15.46
C ASN A 265 27.95 27.60 -14.16
N LYS A 266 27.52 28.59 -13.34
CA LYS A 266 26.72 28.31 -12.14
C LYS A 266 25.40 27.65 -12.50
N ALA A 267 24.65 28.18 -13.45
CA ALA A 267 23.39 27.57 -13.89
C ALA A 267 23.55 26.16 -14.44
N LYS A 268 24.59 25.90 -15.25
CA LYS A 268 24.93 24.56 -15.74
C LYS A 268 25.32 23.60 -14.61
N ALA A 269 26.10 24.06 -13.65
CA ALA A 269 26.50 23.26 -12.50
C ALA A 269 25.30 22.87 -11.64
N PHE A 270 24.33 23.78 -11.42
CA PHE A 270 23.08 23.44 -10.74
C PHE A 270 22.24 22.45 -11.53
N ALA A 271 22.11 22.60 -12.84
CA ALA A 271 21.39 21.64 -13.68
C ALA A 271 22.03 20.24 -13.64
N LEU A 272 23.37 20.16 -13.69
CA LEU A 272 24.10 18.91 -13.55
C LEU A 272 23.96 18.29 -12.15
N LEU A 273 23.95 19.11 -11.12
CA LEU A 273 23.73 18.64 -9.76
C LEU A 273 22.33 18.05 -9.60
N LYS A 274 21.31 18.77 -10.09
CA LYS A 274 19.91 18.32 -10.08
C LYS A 274 19.75 16.99 -10.82
N ALA A 275 20.36 16.84 -12.00
CA ALA A 275 20.33 15.59 -12.76
C ALA A 275 20.97 14.42 -11.98
N LYS A 276 22.15 14.63 -11.36
CA LYS A 276 22.80 13.60 -10.56
C LYS A 276 22.03 13.22 -9.30
N LEU A 277 21.39 14.18 -8.64
CA LEU A 277 20.54 13.90 -7.48
C LEU A 277 19.31 13.12 -7.92
N TYR A 278 18.73 13.47 -9.08
CA TYR A 278 17.62 12.72 -9.67
C TYR A 278 18.00 11.26 -9.95
N ASP A 279 19.14 11.01 -10.56
CA ASP A 279 19.63 9.66 -10.86
C ASP A 279 19.82 8.82 -9.57
N ILE A 280 20.34 9.46 -8.51
CA ILE A 280 20.53 8.77 -7.21
C ILE A 280 19.20 8.43 -6.56
N GLU A 281 18.27 9.38 -6.52
CA GLU A 281 16.93 9.16 -5.95
C GLU A 281 16.18 8.08 -6.71
N GLN A 282 16.27 8.11 -8.04
CA GLN A 282 15.68 7.09 -8.89
C GLN A 282 16.30 5.70 -8.64
N GLN A 283 17.64 5.63 -8.48
CA GLN A 283 18.31 4.38 -8.16
C GLN A 283 17.89 3.84 -6.78
N GLN A 284 17.81 4.70 -5.76
CA GLN A 284 17.37 4.31 -4.42
C GLN A 284 15.92 3.77 -4.42
N ARG A 285 15.02 4.42 -5.18
CA ARG A 285 13.64 3.92 -5.36
C ARG A 285 13.63 2.55 -6.04
N HIS A 286 14.41 2.41 -7.08
CA HIS A 286 14.51 1.14 -7.81
C HIS A 286 15.07 0.00 -6.94
N ASP A 287 16.07 0.30 -6.12
CA ASP A 287 16.65 -0.67 -5.18
C ASP A 287 15.64 -1.04 -4.07
N ALA A 288 14.90 -0.07 -3.54
CA ALA A 288 13.84 -0.30 -2.55
C ALA A 288 12.68 -1.16 -3.13
N GLU A 289 12.25 -0.89 -4.36
CA GLU A 289 11.25 -1.70 -5.06
C GLU A 289 11.76 -3.13 -5.31
N ALA A 290 13.02 -3.27 -5.73
CA ALA A 290 13.64 -4.57 -5.95
C ALA A 290 13.73 -5.38 -4.65
N GLU A 291 14.04 -4.73 -3.53
CA GLU A 291 14.09 -5.36 -2.21
C GLU A 291 12.69 -5.76 -1.74
N MET A 292 11.68 -4.89 -1.89
CA MET A 292 10.29 -5.21 -1.60
C MET A 292 9.82 -6.41 -2.43
N ARG A 293 10.10 -6.42 -3.72
CA ARG A 293 9.77 -7.55 -4.61
C ARG A 293 10.44 -8.85 -4.16
N ARG A 294 11.72 -8.82 -3.80
CA ARG A 294 12.45 -9.99 -3.28
C ARG A 294 11.86 -10.51 -1.98
N SER A 295 11.48 -9.63 -1.05
CA SER A 295 10.90 -10.02 0.23
C SER A 295 9.54 -10.71 0.08
N GLN A 296 8.77 -10.35 -0.95
CA GLN A 296 7.46 -10.95 -1.24
C GLN A 296 7.55 -12.32 -1.93
N ILE A 297 8.50 -12.50 -2.84
CA ILE A 297 8.58 -13.67 -3.71
C ILE A 297 9.49 -14.76 -3.12
N GLY A 298 10.45 -14.39 -2.25
CA GLY A 298 11.48 -15.31 -1.75
C GLY A 298 12.29 -15.93 -2.89
N THR A 299 12.50 -17.25 -2.85
CA THR A 299 13.17 -18.02 -3.92
C THR A 299 12.21 -18.54 -5.00
N GLY A 300 10.89 -18.42 -4.81
CA GLY A 300 9.87 -19.00 -5.68
C GLY A 300 9.75 -20.53 -5.56
N ASP A 301 10.37 -21.15 -4.56
CA ASP A 301 10.35 -22.58 -4.36
C ASP A 301 8.95 -23.08 -3.94
N ARG A 302 8.66 -24.33 -4.26
CA ARG A 302 7.40 -25.03 -3.87
C ARG A 302 7.15 -25.06 -2.37
N SER A 303 8.17 -24.95 -1.55
CA SER A 303 8.10 -24.91 -0.08
C SER A 303 7.55 -23.57 0.45
N GLU A 304 7.79 -22.47 -0.24
CA GLU A 304 7.43 -21.11 0.19
C GLU A 304 5.99 -20.68 -0.16
N LYS A 305 5.16 -21.66 -0.55
CA LYS A 305 3.77 -21.41 -0.96
C LYS A 305 2.94 -20.70 0.10
N ILE A 306 2.25 -19.64 -0.30
CA ILE A 306 1.19 -19.02 0.49
C ILE A 306 -0.15 -19.73 0.26
N ARG A 307 -0.42 -20.18 -0.99
CA ARG A 307 -1.70 -20.76 -1.37
C ARG A 307 -1.53 -21.95 -2.30
N THR A 308 -2.39 -22.96 -2.15
CA THR A 308 -2.42 -24.13 -3.03
C THR A 308 -3.78 -24.30 -3.67
N TYR A 309 -3.79 -24.42 -4.99
CA TYR A 309 -4.94 -24.71 -5.82
C TYR A 309 -4.90 -26.18 -6.22
N ASN A 310 -5.78 -27.00 -5.65
CA ASN A 310 -5.83 -28.45 -5.88
C ASN A 310 -7.05 -28.78 -6.75
N PHE A 311 -6.82 -28.93 -8.04
CA PHE A 311 -7.87 -29.21 -9.03
C PHE A 311 -8.54 -30.58 -8.83
N PRO A 312 -7.81 -31.70 -8.61
CA PRO A 312 -8.43 -32.98 -8.34
C PRO A 312 -9.40 -33.03 -7.18
N GLN A 313 -9.16 -32.18 -6.17
CA GLN A 313 -10.01 -32.09 -4.97
C GLN A 313 -10.96 -30.89 -4.99
N GLY A 314 -10.93 -30.04 -6.03
CA GLY A 314 -11.79 -28.86 -6.15
C GLY A 314 -11.60 -27.85 -5.01
N ARG A 315 -10.41 -27.80 -4.39
CA ARG A 315 -10.16 -26.98 -3.19
C ARG A 315 -9.01 -25.99 -3.38
N VAL A 316 -9.12 -24.88 -2.67
CA VAL A 316 -8.04 -23.90 -2.48
C VAL A 316 -7.72 -23.83 -0.98
N THR A 317 -6.43 -23.88 -0.64
CA THR A 317 -5.97 -23.76 0.75
C THR A 317 -4.98 -22.61 0.86
N ASP A 318 -5.29 -21.61 1.68
CA ASP A 318 -4.35 -20.57 2.10
C ASP A 318 -3.61 -21.04 3.36
N HIS A 319 -2.30 -21.21 3.24
CA HIS A 319 -1.47 -21.78 4.30
C HIS A 319 -1.10 -20.79 5.40
N ARG A 320 -1.23 -19.50 5.15
CA ARG A 320 -0.92 -18.45 6.13
C ARG A 320 -1.94 -18.43 7.27
N ILE A 321 -3.19 -18.73 6.94
CA ILE A 321 -4.34 -18.68 7.85
C ILE A 321 -5.03 -20.04 8.01
N ASN A 322 -4.48 -21.10 7.41
CA ASN A 322 -5.03 -22.46 7.40
C ASN A 322 -6.49 -22.54 6.91
N LEU A 323 -6.90 -21.62 6.00
CA LEU A 323 -8.23 -21.61 5.41
C LEU A 323 -8.29 -22.57 4.21
N THR A 324 -9.29 -23.45 4.17
CA THR A 324 -9.54 -24.34 3.04
C THR A 324 -10.97 -24.16 2.53
N LEU A 325 -11.12 -23.85 1.25
CA LEU A 325 -12.40 -23.66 0.57
C LEU A 325 -12.56 -24.66 -0.57
N TYR A 326 -13.74 -25.31 -0.65
CA TYR A 326 -14.07 -26.30 -1.67
C TYR A 326 -14.91 -25.68 -2.80
N LYS A 327 -14.45 -24.54 -3.32
CA LYS A 327 -15.10 -23.78 -4.41
C LYS A 327 -14.10 -23.28 -5.44
N LEU A 328 -13.13 -24.15 -5.82
CA LEU A 328 -12.04 -23.82 -6.71
C LEU A 328 -12.49 -23.09 -7.97
N ASP A 329 -13.53 -23.61 -8.66
CA ASP A 329 -14.03 -23.04 -9.93
C ASP A 329 -14.53 -21.60 -9.76
N LYS A 330 -15.21 -21.30 -8.63
CA LYS A 330 -15.66 -19.94 -8.33
C LYS A 330 -14.48 -19.02 -8.07
N ILE A 331 -13.50 -19.50 -7.32
CA ILE A 331 -12.29 -18.75 -7.00
C ILE A 331 -11.54 -18.43 -8.29
N MET A 332 -11.34 -19.38 -9.21
CA MET A 332 -10.69 -19.16 -10.49
C MET A 332 -11.47 -18.20 -11.41
N ASN A 333 -12.75 -17.99 -11.16
CA ASN A 333 -13.60 -16.99 -11.81
C ASN A 333 -13.69 -15.65 -11.06
N GLY A 334 -12.81 -15.43 -10.08
CA GLY A 334 -12.69 -14.15 -9.39
C GLY A 334 -13.36 -14.05 -8.02
N ASP A 335 -14.01 -15.12 -7.49
CA ASP A 335 -14.61 -15.11 -6.14
C ASP A 335 -13.56 -15.36 -5.05
N ILE A 336 -12.61 -14.42 -4.89
CA ILE A 336 -11.51 -14.50 -3.91
C ILE A 336 -11.77 -13.71 -2.64
N GLN A 337 -12.91 -13.00 -2.54
CA GLN A 337 -13.19 -12.07 -1.45
C GLN A 337 -13.11 -12.73 -0.06
N GLU A 338 -13.67 -13.92 0.11
CA GLU A 338 -13.65 -14.63 1.38
C GLU A 338 -12.23 -14.93 1.89
N ILE A 339 -11.31 -15.24 0.96
CA ILE A 339 -9.90 -15.47 1.31
C ILE A 339 -9.24 -14.16 1.76
N ILE A 340 -9.50 -13.08 1.04
CA ILE A 340 -8.96 -11.76 1.34
C ILE A 340 -9.48 -11.26 2.69
N ASP A 341 -10.77 -11.38 2.97
CA ASP A 341 -11.38 -10.98 4.24
C ASP A 341 -10.78 -11.75 5.42
N ALA A 342 -10.56 -13.05 5.24
CA ALA A 342 -9.90 -13.88 6.25
C ALA A 342 -8.43 -13.47 6.48
N CYS A 343 -7.70 -13.09 5.41
CA CYS A 343 -6.33 -12.58 5.54
C CYS A 343 -6.30 -11.21 6.24
N ILE A 344 -7.24 -10.31 5.91
CA ILE A 344 -7.39 -9.01 6.58
C ILE A 344 -7.66 -9.22 8.07
N ALA A 345 -8.61 -10.09 8.42
CA ALA A 345 -8.93 -10.39 9.81
C ALA A 345 -7.74 -10.96 10.59
N ALA A 346 -6.97 -11.85 9.97
CA ALA A 346 -5.76 -12.40 10.58
C ALA A 346 -4.66 -11.35 10.79
N ASP A 347 -4.44 -10.45 9.83
CA ASP A 347 -3.48 -9.33 9.94
C ASP A 347 -3.90 -8.35 11.04
N GLN A 348 -5.18 -7.99 11.09
CA GLN A 348 -5.74 -7.15 12.15
C GLN A 348 -5.57 -7.78 13.53
N ALA A 349 -5.85 -9.08 13.66
CA ALA A 349 -5.66 -9.82 14.92
C ALA A 349 -4.18 -9.82 15.36
N ALA A 350 -3.26 -10.04 14.42
CA ALA A 350 -1.82 -9.99 14.70
C ALA A 350 -1.34 -8.60 15.14
N LYS A 351 -1.84 -7.54 14.50
CA LYS A 351 -1.55 -6.15 14.88
C LYS A 351 -2.10 -5.80 16.26
N LEU A 352 -3.33 -6.22 16.56
CA LEU A 352 -3.94 -6.04 17.90
C LEU A 352 -3.16 -6.76 18.99
N ALA A 353 -2.70 -7.98 18.74
CA ALA A 353 -1.88 -8.74 19.69
C ALA A 353 -0.59 -7.97 20.02
N LYS A 354 0.11 -7.46 19.00
CA LYS A 354 1.33 -6.64 19.19
C LYS A 354 1.07 -5.33 19.95
N MET A 355 -0.09 -4.69 19.76
CA MET A 355 -0.45 -3.48 20.51
C MET A 355 -0.73 -3.74 21.99
N ASN A 356 -1.19 -4.95 22.33
CA ASN A 356 -1.45 -5.33 23.72
C ASN A 356 -0.18 -5.77 24.48
N GLU A 357 0.92 -6.09 23.77
CA GLU A 357 2.21 -6.48 24.33
C GLU A 357 3.12 -5.26 24.66
N ASN A 358 2.83 -4.09 24.10
CA ASN A 358 3.53 -2.82 24.34
C ASN A 358 2.69 -1.89 25.24
#